data_52c379376e2eeb7e429b4d372fc66abd
#
_entry.id   52c379376e2eeb7e429b4d372fc66abd
#
_cell.length_a   1.000
_cell.length_b   1.000
_cell.length_c   1.000
_cell.angle_alpha   90.00
_cell.angle_beta   90.00
_cell.angle_gamma   90.00
#
_symmetry.space_group_name_H-M   'P 1'
#
loop_
_entity.id
_entity.type
_entity.pdbx_description
1 polymer ?
#
loop_
_entity_poly.entity_id
_entity_poly.type
_entity_poly.pdbx_seq_one_letter_code
_entity_poly.pdbx_strand_id
1 'polypeptide(L)'
;MNAKEKIEELLEASEDGTITAAQVTEAGLHRSVLQEFVKSGEMYRFGRGLYVRSSAWEDDFYLLQRKYGRGIYSHDTALYLLGYSDRTPAKYTMTFPKGYNAPSLKQENLIIKRVVPENYEFGRIEIESPSGNPIRVYDLERTLCDLSLIHISEPTRPISI
;
A
#
# COMPACT_ATOMS: atom_id res chain seq x y z
N MET A 1 -28.76 9.00 16.42
CA MET A 1 -27.30 8.76 16.32
C MET A 1 -26.60 10.03 15.88
N ASN A 2 -25.66 10.52 16.67
CA ASN A 2 -24.86 11.67 16.26
C ASN A 2 -23.72 11.25 15.35
N ALA A 3 -23.01 12.24 14.78
CA ALA A 3 -21.93 11.97 13.83
C ALA A 3 -20.81 11.13 14.46
N LYS A 4 -20.49 11.41 15.73
CA LYS A 4 -19.44 10.69 16.44
C LYS A 4 -19.77 9.21 16.60
N GLU A 5 -21.01 8.91 16.96
CA GLU A 5 -21.47 7.53 17.10
C GLU A 5 -21.42 6.75 15.79
N LYS A 6 -21.76 7.42 14.67
CA LYS A 6 -21.69 6.81 13.34
C LYS A 6 -20.26 6.49 12.94
N ILE A 7 -19.32 7.38 13.25
CA ILE A 7 -17.89 7.17 12.96
C ILE A 7 -17.37 5.99 13.80
N GLU A 8 -17.72 5.94 15.08
CA GLU A 8 -17.31 4.83 15.95
C GLU A 8 -17.87 3.49 15.45
N GLU A 9 -19.12 3.48 15.00
CA GLU A 9 -19.74 2.29 14.41
C GLU A 9 -18.99 1.86 13.13
N LEU A 10 -18.62 2.80 12.26
CA LEU A 10 -17.84 2.49 11.07
C LEU A 10 -16.46 1.90 11.42
N LEU A 11 -15.81 2.44 12.43
CA LEU A 11 -14.52 1.93 12.89
C LEU A 11 -14.63 0.55 13.51
N GLU A 12 -15.70 0.28 14.26
CA GLU A 12 -15.94 -1.04 14.84
C GLU A 12 -16.25 -2.07 13.76
N ALA A 13 -16.94 -1.66 12.69
CA ALA A 13 -17.21 -2.52 11.55
C ALA A 13 -15.95 -2.78 10.71
N SER A 14 -14.95 -1.95 10.85
CA SER A 14 -13.67 -2.10 10.14
C SER A 14 -12.78 -3.07 10.91
N GLU A 15 -12.34 -4.13 10.24
CA GLU A 15 -11.47 -5.13 10.86
C GLU A 15 -10.06 -4.61 11.12
N ASP A 16 -9.64 -3.60 10.38
CA ASP A 16 -8.29 -3.07 10.41
C ASP A 16 -8.15 -1.72 11.12
N GLY A 17 -9.23 -1.18 11.66
CA GLY A 17 -9.22 0.12 12.33
C GLY A 17 -9.07 1.31 11.38
N THR A 18 -9.33 1.13 10.09
CA THR A 18 -9.25 2.19 9.09
C THR A 18 -10.62 2.68 8.66
N ILE A 19 -10.70 3.93 8.23
CA ILE A 19 -11.90 4.49 7.63
C ILE A 19 -11.48 5.44 6.50
N THR A 20 -12.23 5.44 5.41
CA THR A 20 -11.96 6.33 4.29
C THR A 20 -12.91 7.53 4.30
N ALA A 21 -12.47 8.63 3.72
CA ALA A 21 -13.34 9.79 3.54
C ALA A 21 -14.58 9.46 2.70
N ALA A 22 -14.46 8.54 1.75
CA ALA A 22 -15.57 8.06 0.94
C ALA A 22 -16.63 7.33 1.79
N GLN A 23 -16.20 6.50 2.73
CA GLN A 23 -17.12 5.80 3.65
C GLN A 23 -17.90 6.79 4.50
N VAL A 24 -17.25 7.85 4.96
CA VAL A 24 -17.91 8.90 5.74
C VAL A 24 -18.96 9.62 4.90
N THR A 25 -18.64 9.96 3.68
CA THR A 25 -19.56 10.61 2.75
C THR A 25 -20.75 9.70 2.42
N GLU A 26 -20.53 8.42 2.19
CA GLU A 26 -21.60 7.44 1.95
C GLU A 26 -22.53 7.28 3.15
N ALA A 27 -22.01 7.46 4.35
CA ALA A 27 -22.83 7.41 5.58
C ALA A 27 -23.62 8.71 5.79
N GLY A 28 -23.52 9.66 4.89
CA GLY A 28 -24.24 10.93 4.99
C GLY A 28 -23.60 11.97 5.91
N LEU A 29 -22.34 11.77 6.26
CA LEU A 29 -21.61 12.67 7.16
C LEU A 29 -20.68 13.59 6.36
N HIS A 30 -20.39 14.75 6.92
CA HIS A 30 -19.42 15.67 6.34
C HIS A 30 -18.01 15.27 6.76
N ARG A 31 -17.05 15.43 5.85
CA ARG A 31 -15.64 15.07 6.10
C ARG A 31 -15.00 15.80 7.28
N SER A 32 -15.53 16.97 7.64
CA SER A 32 -15.01 17.73 8.79
C SER A 32 -15.09 16.98 10.11
N VAL A 33 -15.98 15.99 10.22
CA VAL A 33 -16.08 15.14 11.41
C VAL A 33 -14.79 14.38 11.66
N LEU A 34 -14.12 13.93 10.58
CA LEU A 34 -12.84 13.24 10.69
C LEU A 34 -11.74 14.13 11.27
N GLN A 35 -11.78 15.43 10.95
CA GLN A 35 -10.79 16.37 11.49
C GLN A 35 -10.90 16.50 13.00
N GLU A 36 -12.10 16.42 13.56
CA GLU A 36 -12.31 16.46 15.00
C GLU A 36 -11.66 15.26 15.69
N PHE A 37 -11.78 14.06 15.09
CA PHE A 37 -11.14 12.86 15.60
C PHE A 37 -9.61 12.94 15.52
N VAL A 38 -9.08 13.56 14.48
CA VAL A 38 -7.63 13.78 14.35
C VAL A 38 -7.14 14.75 15.42
N LYS A 39 -7.87 15.83 15.65
CA LYS A 39 -7.53 16.83 16.68
C LYS A 39 -7.56 16.23 18.09
N SER A 40 -8.50 15.34 18.38
CA SER A 40 -8.61 14.71 19.68
C SER A 40 -7.57 13.63 19.92
N GLY A 41 -6.83 13.21 18.89
CA GLY A 41 -5.84 12.15 18.98
C GLY A 41 -6.40 10.74 18.87
N GLU A 42 -7.70 10.59 18.63
CA GLU A 42 -8.34 9.28 18.50
C GLU A 42 -8.02 8.60 17.17
N MET A 43 -7.69 9.40 16.16
CA MET A 43 -7.32 8.94 14.82
C MET A 43 -6.15 9.73 14.28
N TYR A 44 -5.43 9.15 13.32
CA TYR A 44 -4.44 9.90 12.56
C TYR A 44 -4.69 9.71 11.06
N ARG A 45 -4.25 10.67 10.28
CA ARG A 45 -4.39 10.64 8.83
C ARG A 45 -3.20 9.92 8.20
N PHE A 46 -3.47 8.80 7.54
CA PHE A 46 -2.46 8.08 6.79
C PHE A 46 -2.59 8.45 5.31
N GLY A 47 -2.03 9.60 4.96
CA GLY A 47 -2.13 10.10 3.61
C GLY A 47 -3.53 10.62 3.26
N ARG A 48 -3.79 10.82 1.98
CA ARG A 48 -5.02 11.45 1.53
C ARG A 48 -6.20 10.50 1.55
N GLY A 49 -7.23 10.86 2.31
CA GLY A 49 -8.49 10.14 2.33
C GLY A 49 -8.52 8.86 3.15
N LEU A 50 -7.43 8.51 3.82
CA LEU A 50 -7.37 7.34 4.70
C LEU A 50 -7.06 7.76 6.12
N TYR A 51 -7.88 7.29 7.06
CA TYR A 51 -7.76 7.61 8.49
C TYR A 51 -7.65 6.31 9.26
N VAL A 52 -6.82 6.29 10.29
CA VAL A 52 -6.52 5.10 11.08
C VAL A 52 -6.74 5.40 12.55
N ARG A 53 -7.37 4.48 13.27
CA ARG A 53 -7.54 4.59 14.72
C ARG A 53 -6.15 4.56 15.38
N SER A 54 -5.90 5.49 16.29
CA SER A 54 -4.59 5.61 16.95
C SER A 54 -4.22 4.38 17.77
N SER A 55 -5.21 3.60 18.20
CA SER A 55 -4.99 2.35 18.92
C SER A 55 -4.71 1.15 18.02
N ALA A 56 -4.87 1.30 16.71
CA ALA A 56 -4.58 0.22 15.75
C ALA A 56 -3.07 0.03 15.62
N TRP A 57 -2.68 -1.23 15.33
CA TRP A 57 -1.28 -1.53 15.07
C TRP A 57 -0.82 -0.85 13.78
N GLU A 58 0.33 -0.19 13.83
CA GLU A 58 0.93 0.39 12.64
C GLU A 58 1.49 -0.74 11.76
N ASP A 59 0.93 -0.88 10.58
CA ASP A 59 1.42 -1.80 9.57
C ASP A 59 1.59 -1.00 8.28
N ASP A 60 2.79 -0.49 8.08
CA ASP A 60 3.09 0.37 6.93
C ASP A 60 2.83 -0.34 5.61
N PHE A 61 3.16 -1.62 5.50
CA PHE A 61 2.93 -2.38 4.27
C PHE A 61 1.44 -2.48 3.95
N TYR A 62 0.64 -2.81 4.93
CA TYR A 62 -0.81 -2.93 4.75
C TYR A 62 -1.45 -1.57 4.46
N LEU A 63 -1.12 -0.55 5.24
CA LEU A 63 -1.70 0.78 5.09
C LEU A 63 -1.32 1.42 3.77
N LEU A 64 -0.08 1.26 3.33
CA LEU A 64 0.36 1.79 2.04
C LEU A 64 -0.38 1.13 0.89
N GLN A 65 -0.59 -0.18 0.94
CA GLN A 65 -1.35 -0.89 -0.08
C GLN A 65 -2.84 -0.58 -0.01
N ARG A 66 -3.37 -0.34 1.19
CA ARG A 66 -4.74 0.12 1.38
C ARG A 66 -4.96 1.48 0.70
N LYS A 67 -3.97 2.36 0.81
CA LYS A 67 -4.01 3.68 0.16
C LYS A 67 -3.85 3.56 -1.36
N TYR A 68 -2.97 2.70 -1.83
CA TYR A 68 -2.70 2.48 -3.24
C TYR A 68 -3.18 1.08 -3.63
N GLY A 69 -4.49 0.92 -3.75
CA GLY A 69 -5.13 -0.38 -3.89
C GLY A 69 -4.72 -1.21 -5.11
N ARG A 70 -4.11 -0.58 -6.12
CA ARG A 70 -3.62 -1.28 -7.30
C ARG A 70 -2.12 -1.59 -7.24
N GLY A 71 -1.43 -1.14 -6.20
CA GLY A 71 0.00 -1.41 -6.05
C GLY A 71 0.25 -2.84 -5.56
N ILE A 72 1.20 -3.51 -6.19
CA ILE A 72 1.65 -4.84 -5.76
C ILE A 72 3.13 -4.71 -5.41
N TYR A 73 3.50 -5.15 -4.21
CA TYR A 73 4.90 -5.09 -3.79
C TYR A 73 5.77 -5.94 -4.71
N SER A 74 6.89 -5.36 -5.16
CA SER A 74 7.73 -5.97 -6.18
C SER A 74 9.21 -5.72 -5.91
N HIS A 75 10.06 -6.34 -6.73
CA HIS A 75 11.51 -6.13 -6.71
C HIS A 75 12.11 -6.42 -5.34
N ASP A 76 12.97 -5.54 -4.82
CA ASP A 76 13.63 -5.74 -3.54
C ASP A 76 12.66 -5.84 -2.36
N THR A 77 11.56 -5.10 -2.42
CA THR A 77 10.52 -5.17 -1.38
C THR A 77 9.87 -6.54 -1.35
N ALA A 78 9.57 -7.11 -2.52
CA ALA A 78 9.02 -8.48 -2.59
C ALA A 78 10.00 -9.50 -2.01
N LEU A 79 11.29 -9.39 -2.32
CA LEU A 79 12.29 -10.30 -1.75
C LEU A 79 12.32 -10.23 -0.22
N TYR A 80 12.25 -9.02 0.32
CA TYR A 80 12.20 -8.83 1.78
C TYR A 80 10.94 -9.47 2.38
N LEU A 81 9.78 -9.18 1.80
CA LEU A 81 8.51 -9.70 2.31
C LEU A 81 8.39 -11.21 2.21
N LEU A 82 9.00 -11.81 1.21
CA LEU A 82 9.02 -13.26 1.03
C LEU A 82 10.06 -13.97 1.90
N GLY A 83 10.90 -13.21 2.61
CA GLY A 83 11.91 -13.79 3.51
C GLY A 83 13.25 -14.10 2.86
N TYR A 84 13.49 -13.64 1.63
CA TYR A 84 14.74 -13.89 0.91
C TYR A 84 15.79 -12.81 1.10
N SER A 85 15.47 -11.76 1.83
CA SER A 85 16.40 -10.67 2.13
C SER A 85 16.20 -10.25 3.58
N ASP A 86 17.28 -10.11 4.33
CA ASP A 86 17.26 -9.62 5.70
C ASP A 86 17.27 -8.09 5.76
N ARG A 87 17.53 -7.46 4.62
CA ARG A 87 17.66 -6.01 4.56
C ARG A 87 16.32 -5.35 4.32
N THR A 88 15.87 -4.59 5.32
CA THR A 88 14.65 -3.78 5.18
C THR A 88 14.88 -2.69 4.13
N PRO A 89 14.05 -2.62 3.08
CA PRO A 89 14.21 -1.57 2.08
C PRO A 89 14.01 -0.18 2.68
N ALA A 90 14.85 0.79 2.29
CA ALA A 90 14.67 2.18 2.68
C ALA A 90 13.43 2.78 2.03
N LYS A 91 13.12 2.34 0.82
CA LYS A 91 11.90 2.71 0.08
C LYS A 91 11.20 1.44 -0.38
N TYR A 92 9.87 1.46 -0.33
CA TYR A 92 9.08 0.33 -0.79
C TYR A 92 8.81 0.44 -2.29
N THR A 93 9.00 -0.66 -3.01
CA THR A 93 8.76 -0.71 -4.45
C THR A 93 7.41 -1.37 -4.71
N MET A 94 6.55 -0.67 -5.44
CA MET A 94 5.25 -1.19 -5.87
C MET A 94 5.13 -1.10 -7.39
N THR A 95 4.51 -2.11 -7.97
CA THR A 95 4.22 -2.16 -9.40
C THR A 95 2.74 -1.89 -9.64
N PHE A 96 2.47 -1.01 -10.60
CA PHE A 96 1.12 -0.62 -11.01
C PHE A 96 0.91 -0.94 -12.49
N PRO A 97 -0.33 -1.13 -12.93
CA PRO A 97 -0.58 -1.24 -14.36
C PRO A 97 -0.37 0.12 -15.05
N LYS A 98 0.13 0.11 -16.27
CA LYS A 98 0.22 1.33 -17.07
C LYS A 98 -1.17 1.94 -17.23
N GLY A 99 -1.26 3.25 -17.16
CA GLY A 99 -2.52 3.98 -17.17
C GLY A 99 -3.08 4.30 -15.80
N TYR A 100 -2.61 3.62 -14.76
CA TYR A 100 -2.98 3.97 -13.39
C TYR A 100 -2.28 5.28 -13.00
N ASN A 101 -3.06 6.26 -12.63
CA ASN A 101 -2.54 7.56 -12.24
C ASN A 101 -3.29 8.08 -11.01
N ALA A 102 -2.58 8.15 -9.91
CA ALA A 102 -3.09 8.76 -8.69
C ALA A 102 -2.22 9.97 -8.36
N PRO A 103 -2.82 11.13 -8.10
CA PRO A 103 -2.05 12.34 -7.78
C PRO A 103 -1.12 12.18 -6.58
N SER A 104 -1.46 11.27 -5.66
CA SER A 104 -0.70 11.02 -4.44
C SER A 104 0.41 9.99 -4.59
N LEU A 105 0.69 9.49 -5.80
CA LEU A 105 1.74 8.49 -6.02
C LEU A 105 3.16 9.03 -5.75
N LYS A 106 3.34 10.34 -5.77
CA LYS A 106 4.65 10.94 -5.50
C LYS A 106 4.92 11.03 -4.01
N GLN A 107 5.25 9.91 -3.40
CA GLN A 107 5.70 9.87 -2.03
C GLN A 107 7.20 9.54 -1.97
N GLU A 108 7.89 10.13 -1.01
CA GLU A 108 9.33 9.96 -0.87
C GLU A 108 9.74 8.52 -0.56
N ASN A 109 8.86 7.76 0.11
CA ASN A 109 9.16 6.38 0.53
C ASN A 109 8.73 5.32 -0.47
N LEU A 110 8.24 5.72 -1.63
CA LEU A 110 7.67 4.78 -2.60
C LEU A 110 8.41 4.86 -3.93
N ILE A 111 8.89 3.72 -4.41
CA ILE A 111 9.41 3.56 -5.76
C ILE A 111 8.31 2.97 -6.61
N ILE A 112 7.93 3.67 -7.67
CA ILE A 112 6.81 3.29 -8.52
C ILE A 112 7.35 2.65 -9.79
N LYS A 113 6.89 1.42 -10.08
CA LYS A 113 7.14 0.74 -11.35
C LYS A 113 5.81 0.55 -12.07
N ARG A 114 5.84 0.58 -13.38
CA ARG A 114 4.64 0.39 -14.20
C ARG A 114 4.87 -0.70 -15.24
N VAL A 115 3.87 -1.57 -15.40
CA VAL A 115 3.93 -2.66 -16.36
C VAL A 115 2.67 -2.64 -17.23
N VAL A 116 2.76 -3.24 -18.43
CA VAL A 116 1.59 -3.40 -19.28
C VAL A 116 0.53 -4.23 -18.55
N PRO A 117 -0.76 -3.96 -18.77
CA PRO A 117 -1.83 -4.66 -18.03
C PRO A 117 -1.75 -6.18 -18.13
N GLU A 118 -1.31 -6.72 -19.25
CA GLU A 118 -1.17 -8.16 -19.45
C GLU A 118 -0.20 -8.81 -18.47
N ASN A 119 0.81 -8.05 -18.01
CA ASN A 119 1.84 -8.56 -17.09
C ASN A 119 1.55 -8.23 -15.63
N TYR A 120 0.55 -7.40 -15.36
CA TYR A 120 0.28 -6.91 -14.02
C TYR A 120 -0.15 -8.02 -13.05
N GLU A 121 -1.00 -8.93 -13.48
CA GLU A 121 -1.53 -9.99 -12.64
C GLU A 121 -0.60 -11.19 -12.52
N PHE A 122 0.40 -11.32 -13.39
CA PHE A 122 1.27 -12.49 -13.40
C PHE A 122 2.12 -12.58 -12.14
N GLY A 123 2.00 -13.68 -11.43
CA GLY A 123 2.77 -13.94 -10.22
C GLY A 123 2.26 -13.25 -8.96
N ARG A 124 1.08 -12.62 -9.00
CA ARG A 124 0.49 -11.98 -7.83
C ARG A 124 0.01 -13.03 -6.83
N ILE A 125 0.47 -12.90 -5.60
CA ILE A 125 0.03 -13.73 -4.48
C ILE A 125 -0.35 -12.85 -3.30
N GLU A 126 -1.08 -13.42 -2.36
CA GLU A 126 -1.42 -12.75 -1.10
C GLU A 126 -0.63 -13.41 0.02
N ILE A 127 0.02 -12.60 0.84
CA ILE A 127 0.75 -13.07 2.02
C ILE A 127 0.35 -12.22 3.22
N GLU A 128 0.78 -12.62 4.40
CA GLU A 128 0.63 -11.78 5.59
C GLU A 128 1.83 -10.84 5.69
N SER A 129 1.55 -9.58 6.02
CA SER A 129 2.59 -8.61 6.35
C SER A 129 3.29 -9.01 7.64
N PRO A 130 4.43 -8.38 7.99
CA PRO A 130 5.06 -8.64 9.28
C PRO A 130 4.15 -8.44 10.50
N SER A 131 3.14 -7.61 10.35
CA SER A 131 2.14 -7.37 11.43
C SER A 131 0.90 -8.23 11.31
N GLY A 132 0.82 -9.13 10.32
CA GLY A 132 -0.23 -10.11 10.21
C GLY A 132 -1.44 -9.74 9.36
N ASN A 133 -1.37 -8.67 8.58
CA ASN A 133 -2.45 -8.26 7.68
C ASN A 133 -2.21 -8.74 6.25
N PRO A 134 -3.29 -9.03 5.48
CA PRO A 134 -3.12 -9.51 4.11
C PRO A 134 -2.59 -8.40 3.20
N ILE A 135 -1.55 -8.72 2.45
CA ILE A 135 -0.97 -7.82 1.45
C ILE A 135 -0.73 -8.59 0.16
N ARG A 136 -0.67 -7.86 -0.95
CA ARG A 136 -0.39 -8.44 -2.25
C ARG A 136 1.07 -8.20 -2.62
N VAL A 137 1.73 -9.24 -3.09
CA VAL A 137 3.14 -9.22 -3.48
C VAL A 137 3.31 -10.15 -4.69
N TYR A 138 4.32 -9.92 -5.49
CA TYR A 138 4.69 -10.85 -6.53
C TYR A 138 5.48 -12.01 -5.94
N ASP A 139 5.26 -13.22 -6.46
CA ASP A 139 5.98 -14.40 -6.00
C ASP A 139 7.47 -14.33 -6.38
N LEU A 140 8.25 -15.32 -5.91
CA LEU A 140 9.69 -15.32 -6.13
C LEU A 140 10.05 -15.38 -7.62
N GLU A 141 9.35 -16.21 -8.40
CA GLU A 141 9.62 -16.33 -9.83
C GLU A 141 9.41 -15.03 -10.57
N ARG A 142 8.29 -14.36 -10.33
CA ARG A 142 8.02 -13.06 -10.93
C ARG A 142 9.04 -12.02 -10.49
N THR A 143 9.39 -12.02 -9.21
CA THR A 143 10.35 -11.06 -8.65
C THR A 143 11.72 -11.25 -9.28
N LEU A 144 12.18 -12.47 -9.46
CA LEU A 144 13.46 -12.74 -10.12
C LEU A 144 13.44 -12.31 -11.58
N CYS A 145 12.32 -12.49 -12.27
CA CYS A 145 12.16 -12.01 -13.65
C CYS A 145 12.25 -10.47 -13.70
N ASP A 146 11.58 -9.78 -12.81
CA ASP A 146 11.60 -8.32 -12.76
C ASP A 146 13.01 -7.78 -12.49
N LEU A 147 13.74 -8.40 -11.58
CA LEU A 147 15.11 -8.00 -11.26
C LEU A 147 16.07 -8.30 -12.43
N SER A 148 15.87 -9.40 -13.15
CA SER A 148 16.66 -9.74 -14.33
C SER A 148 16.48 -8.72 -15.44
N LEU A 149 15.24 -8.24 -15.66
CA LEU A 149 14.95 -7.22 -16.67
C LEU A 149 15.64 -5.90 -16.39
N ILE A 150 15.83 -5.55 -15.13
CA ILE A 150 16.57 -4.36 -14.75
C ILE A 150 18.03 -4.46 -15.24
N HIS A 151 18.64 -5.62 -15.11
CA HIS A 151 20.01 -5.85 -15.58
C HIS A 151 20.11 -5.82 -17.11
N ILE A 152 19.13 -6.35 -17.81
CA ILE A 152 19.09 -6.38 -19.27
C ILE A 152 18.89 -4.98 -19.84
N SER A 153 18.14 -4.13 -19.18
CA SER A 153 17.81 -2.79 -19.66
C SER A 153 18.88 -1.73 -19.38
N GLU A 154 19.97 -2.06 -18.68
CA GLU A 154 21.07 -1.13 -18.48
C GLU A 154 21.95 -1.08 -19.75
N PRO A 155 21.91 0.02 -20.51
CA PRO A 155 22.59 0.07 -21.81
C PRO A 155 24.11 0.20 -21.73
N THR A 156 24.67 0.38 -20.56
CA THR A 156 26.09 0.66 -20.36
C THR A 156 26.88 -0.51 -19.80
N ARG A 157 26.26 -1.67 -19.64
CA ARG A 157 26.95 -2.86 -19.18
C ARG A 157 27.30 -3.75 -20.35
N PRO A 158 28.55 -3.70 -20.86
CA PRO A 158 28.97 -4.77 -21.73
C PRO A 158 28.94 -6.06 -20.93
N ILE A 159 28.29 -7.05 -21.46
CA ILE A 159 28.37 -8.40 -20.91
C ILE A 159 29.80 -8.81 -21.07
N SER A 160 30.57 -8.75 -20.00
CA SER A 160 31.90 -9.34 -20.04
C SER A 160 31.74 -10.84 -19.96
N ILE A 161 32.12 -11.43 -21.01
CA ILE A 161 32.18 -12.87 -21.10
C ILE A 161 33.54 -13.33 -20.55
#